data_f3564e84a0a0b95c711baf631bf1e337
#
_entry.id   f3564e84a0a0b95c711baf631bf1e337
#
_cell.length_a   1.000
_cell.length_b   1.000
_cell.length_c   1.000
_cell.angle_alpha   90.00
_cell.angle_beta   90.00
_cell.angle_gamma   90.00
#
_symmetry.space_group_name_H-M   'P 1'
#
loop_
_entity.id
_entity.type
_entity.pdbx_description
1 polymer ?
#
loop_
_entity_poly.entity_id
_entity_poly.type
_entity_poly.pdbx_seq_one_letter_code
_entity_poly.pdbx_strand_id
1 'polypeptide(L)'
;MNRFKEQAMKIVFMVAACASVLAVFLICLFLFANGIPAIAKIGPLKFLLGTVWKPSNDKFGIFPMIIASIYVTGGAILVGVPIALFTSVFMARYCPKKIYRPLKSGIELMAGVPSIVYGFFGLVLMVPLIRNTFGGTGTSWLAASLLLGIMILPTIIGPTESALRSVSESYYEGSLALGATKERSIFVVMLPAAKSGILAAVVLGIGRAISETMAVIMVAGNQARMPAGLLKGLRTMTANIVTEMGYATGLHREALIATGVVLFVFILIINLSLSLLNRRSENAN
;
A
#
# COMPACT_ATOMS: atom_id res chain seq x y z
N MET A 1 15.51 24.00 -33.41
CA MET A 1 14.77 24.37 -32.20
C MET A 1 15.61 25.42 -31.47
N ASN A 2 15.07 26.60 -31.11
CA ASN A 2 15.86 27.72 -30.61
C ASN A 2 16.54 27.37 -29.27
N ARG A 3 17.87 27.53 -29.18
CA ARG A 3 18.65 27.36 -27.92
C ARG A 3 18.03 28.06 -26.71
N PHE A 4 17.38 29.21 -26.94
CA PHE A 4 16.67 29.95 -25.91
C PHE A 4 15.48 29.16 -25.32
N LYS A 5 14.67 28.49 -26.17
CA LYS A 5 13.54 27.67 -25.71
C LYS A 5 14.02 26.45 -24.93
N GLU A 6 15.12 25.85 -25.33
CA GLU A 6 15.72 24.70 -24.65
C GLU A 6 16.26 25.08 -23.27
N GLN A 7 16.97 26.22 -23.16
CA GLN A 7 17.44 26.74 -21.88
C GLN A 7 16.26 27.13 -20.96
N ALA A 8 15.25 27.79 -21.47
CA ALA A 8 14.05 28.14 -20.71
C ALA A 8 13.35 26.88 -20.14
N MET A 9 13.17 25.84 -20.98
CA MET A 9 12.61 24.58 -20.54
C MET A 9 13.47 23.87 -19.48
N LYS A 10 14.78 23.86 -19.62
CA LYS A 10 15.71 23.33 -18.61
C LYS A 10 15.57 24.03 -17.27
N ILE A 11 15.47 25.37 -17.27
CA ILE A 11 15.28 26.18 -16.05
C ILE A 11 13.92 25.84 -15.41
N VAL A 12 12.83 25.76 -16.21
CA VAL A 12 11.50 25.41 -15.68
C VAL A 12 11.50 24.03 -15.04
N PHE A 13 12.10 23.02 -15.67
CA PHE A 13 12.18 21.69 -15.08
C PHE A 13 13.05 21.65 -13.83
N MET A 14 14.17 22.39 -13.81
CA MET A 14 15.02 22.52 -12.64
C MET A 14 14.27 23.16 -11.45
N VAL A 15 13.55 24.27 -11.70
CA VAL A 15 12.76 24.93 -10.67
C VAL A 15 11.66 24.01 -10.15
N ALA A 16 10.94 23.31 -11.03
CA ALA A 16 9.91 22.35 -10.63
C ALA A 16 10.49 21.21 -9.79
N ALA A 17 11.64 20.66 -10.17
CA ALA A 17 12.32 19.62 -9.39
C ALA A 17 12.76 20.13 -8.01
N CYS A 18 13.40 21.30 -7.96
CA CYS A 18 13.80 21.94 -6.69
C CYS A 18 12.60 22.25 -5.79
N ALA A 19 11.50 22.75 -6.35
CA ALA A 19 10.27 23.01 -5.60
C ALA A 19 9.67 21.72 -5.01
N SER A 20 9.68 20.63 -5.77
CA SER A 20 9.19 19.33 -5.29
C SER A 20 10.02 18.79 -4.12
N VAL A 21 11.35 18.84 -4.24
CA VAL A 21 12.27 18.39 -3.18
C VAL A 21 12.12 19.28 -1.94
N LEU A 22 12.04 20.61 -2.13
CA LEU A 22 11.84 21.55 -1.03
C LEU A 22 10.50 21.31 -0.31
N ALA A 23 9.42 21.06 -1.03
CA ALA A 23 8.12 20.75 -0.44
C ALA A 23 8.17 19.50 0.45
N VAL A 24 8.78 18.40 -0.04
CA VAL A 24 8.95 17.18 0.74
C VAL A 24 9.81 17.43 1.98
N PHE A 25 10.91 18.18 1.82
CA PHE A 25 11.79 18.54 2.94
C PHE A 25 11.04 19.34 4.02
N LEU A 26 10.25 20.34 3.63
CA LEU A 26 9.46 21.16 4.56
C LEU A 26 8.39 20.31 5.28
N ILE A 27 7.73 19.37 4.59
CA ILE A 27 6.78 18.45 5.21
C ILE A 27 7.48 17.58 6.26
N CYS A 28 8.62 16.99 5.92
CA CYS A 28 9.41 16.21 6.86
C CYS A 28 9.86 17.07 8.05
N LEU A 29 10.41 18.25 7.79
CA LEU A 29 10.85 19.16 8.85
C LEU A 29 9.71 19.49 9.81
N PHE A 30 8.54 19.89 9.29
CA PHE A 30 7.35 20.18 10.10
C PHE A 30 6.93 18.95 10.93
N LEU A 31 6.87 17.77 10.31
CA LEU A 31 6.45 16.54 10.94
C LEU A 31 7.37 16.17 12.12
N PHE A 32 8.68 16.20 11.90
CA PHE A 32 9.66 15.84 12.93
C PHE A 32 9.78 16.93 14.01
N ALA A 33 9.76 18.21 13.64
CA ALA A 33 9.86 19.32 14.60
C ALA A 33 8.69 19.38 15.58
N ASN A 34 7.48 18.95 15.17
CA ASN A 34 6.31 18.93 16.04
C ASN A 34 6.09 17.55 16.69
N GLY A 35 6.39 16.45 15.99
CA GLY A 35 6.09 15.12 16.48
C GLY A 35 7.11 14.58 17.49
N ILE A 36 8.42 14.84 17.31
CA ILE A 36 9.44 14.37 18.26
C ILE A 36 9.26 14.95 19.67
N PRO A 37 9.05 16.27 19.84
CA PRO A 37 8.77 16.83 21.16
C PRO A 37 7.54 16.25 21.84
N ALA A 38 6.49 15.91 21.07
CA ALA A 38 5.30 15.27 21.59
C ALA A 38 5.61 13.86 22.12
N ILE A 39 6.38 13.06 21.36
CA ILE A 39 6.84 11.74 21.81
C ILE A 39 7.65 11.84 23.12
N ALA A 40 8.51 12.86 23.21
CA ALA A 40 9.30 13.08 24.40
C ALA A 40 8.44 13.47 25.63
N LYS A 41 7.45 14.35 25.45
CA LYS A 41 6.48 14.77 26.50
C LYS A 41 5.64 13.61 27.01
N ILE A 42 5.12 12.75 26.13
CA ILE A 42 4.26 11.61 26.48
C ILE A 42 5.11 10.48 27.09
N GLY A 43 6.34 10.37 26.67
CA GLY A 43 7.28 9.28 26.95
C GLY A 43 7.28 8.24 25.81
N PRO A 44 8.47 7.98 25.19
CA PRO A 44 8.56 7.14 23.98
C PRO A 44 7.96 5.75 24.14
N LEU A 45 8.24 5.07 25.25
CA LEU A 45 7.71 3.73 25.54
C LEU A 45 6.20 3.75 25.78
N LYS A 46 5.68 4.74 26.50
CA LYS A 46 4.24 4.87 26.75
C LYS A 46 3.49 5.17 25.44
N PHE A 47 4.08 5.97 24.55
CA PHE A 47 3.50 6.30 23.26
C PHE A 47 3.50 5.10 22.32
N LEU A 48 4.65 4.46 22.11
CA LEU A 48 4.79 3.37 21.12
C LEU A 48 4.17 2.05 21.59
N LEU A 49 4.33 1.69 22.85
CA LEU A 49 3.88 0.40 23.39
C LEU A 49 2.60 0.48 24.22
N GLY A 50 2.10 1.68 24.47
CA GLY A 50 0.83 1.88 25.15
C GLY A 50 -0.34 1.27 24.36
N THR A 51 -1.20 0.54 25.05
CA THR A 51 -2.35 -0.17 24.46
C THR A 51 -3.66 0.61 24.53
N VAL A 52 -3.67 1.78 25.17
CA VAL A 52 -4.86 2.59 25.39
C VAL A 52 -4.70 3.95 24.72
N TRP A 53 -5.59 4.24 23.77
CA TRP A 53 -5.76 5.56 23.18
C TRP A 53 -7.04 6.20 23.74
N LYS A 54 -6.88 7.16 24.64
CA LYS A 54 -7.96 7.92 25.25
C LYS A 54 -7.50 9.34 25.57
N PRO A 55 -7.53 10.26 24.60
CA PRO A 55 -7.03 11.64 24.74
C PRO A 55 -7.66 12.41 25.92
N SER A 56 -8.96 12.16 26.21
CA SER A 56 -9.64 12.78 27.36
C SER A 56 -9.01 12.45 28.74
N ASN A 57 -8.16 11.45 28.81
CA ASN A 57 -7.48 10.99 30.02
C ASN A 57 -5.96 11.00 29.85
N ASP A 58 -5.44 11.82 28.92
CA ASP A 58 -4.01 11.96 28.56
C ASP A 58 -3.31 10.61 28.27
N LYS A 59 -4.06 9.64 27.73
CA LYS A 59 -3.51 8.35 27.31
C LYS A 59 -3.38 8.29 25.79
N PHE A 60 -2.15 8.26 25.28
CA PHE A 60 -1.81 8.34 23.86
C PHE A 60 -1.03 7.11 23.37
N GLY A 61 -1.43 5.91 23.77
CA GLY A 61 -0.79 4.67 23.31
C GLY A 61 -1.22 4.27 21.91
N ILE A 62 -0.29 4.16 20.96
CA ILE A 62 -0.58 3.86 19.54
C ILE A 62 -0.32 2.41 19.14
N PHE A 63 0.12 1.55 20.05
CA PHE A 63 0.45 0.15 19.78
C PHE A 63 -0.69 -0.59 19.05
N PRO A 64 -1.97 -0.47 19.47
CA PRO A 64 -3.08 -1.10 18.76
C PRO A 64 -3.19 -0.68 17.29
N MET A 65 -2.91 0.61 16.97
CA MET A 65 -2.98 1.13 15.61
C MET A 65 -1.82 0.64 14.75
N ILE A 66 -0.63 0.47 15.34
CA ILE A 66 0.53 -0.12 14.64
C ILE A 66 0.19 -1.57 14.24
N ILE A 67 -0.28 -2.38 15.19
CA ILE A 67 -0.66 -3.78 14.93
C ILE A 67 -1.82 -3.87 13.94
N ALA A 68 -2.81 -2.99 14.08
CA ALA A 68 -3.94 -2.93 13.14
C ALA A 68 -3.48 -2.59 11.71
N SER A 69 -2.56 -1.65 11.54
CA SER A 69 -2.00 -1.32 10.21
C SER A 69 -1.26 -2.51 9.59
N ILE A 70 -0.47 -3.24 10.40
CA ILE A 70 0.22 -4.46 9.94
C ILE A 70 -0.78 -5.54 9.54
N TYR A 71 -1.83 -5.77 10.34
CA TYR A 71 -2.82 -6.81 10.10
C TYR A 71 -3.65 -6.53 8.84
N VAL A 72 -4.14 -5.30 8.67
CA VAL A 72 -4.93 -4.92 7.49
C VAL A 72 -4.08 -5.02 6.23
N THR A 73 -2.85 -4.49 6.27
CA THR A 73 -1.92 -4.57 5.14
C THR A 73 -1.53 -6.01 4.84
N GLY A 74 -1.20 -6.80 5.85
CA GLY A 74 -0.86 -8.21 5.71
C GLY A 74 -2.01 -9.02 5.09
N GLY A 75 -3.24 -8.80 5.55
CA GLY A 75 -4.43 -9.44 4.96
C GLY A 75 -4.68 -9.00 3.52
N ALA A 76 -4.49 -7.72 3.19
CA ALA A 76 -4.61 -7.22 1.82
C ALA A 76 -3.57 -7.83 0.87
N ILE A 77 -2.32 -7.98 1.33
CA ILE A 77 -1.24 -8.61 0.58
C ILE A 77 -1.54 -10.09 0.34
N LEU A 78 -1.99 -10.80 1.36
CA LEU A 78 -2.26 -12.23 1.32
C LEU A 78 -3.33 -12.59 0.29
N VAL A 79 -4.31 -11.71 0.08
CA VAL A 79 -5.36 -11.87 -0.93
C VAL A 79 -4.98 -11.22 -2.27
N GLY A 80 -4.53 -9.98 -2.24
CA GLY A 80 -4.32 -9.17 -3.44
C GLY A 80 -3.11 -9.62 -4.27
N VAL A 81 -1.98 -9.95 -3.64
CA VAL A 81 -0.75 -10.31 -4.38
C VAL A 81 -0.93 -11.58 -5.21
N PRO A 82 -1.44 -12.71 -4.68
CA PRO A 82 -1.66 -13.91 -5.50
C PRO A 82 -2.58 -13.64 -6.69
N ILE A 83 -3.71 -12.96 -6.47
CA ILE A 83 -4.66 -12.62 -7.53
C ILE A 83 -3.99 -11.73 -8.59
N ALA A 84 -3.24 -10.71 -8.16
CA ALA A 84 -2.53 -9.83 -9.08
C ALA A 84 -1.47 -10.56 -9.90
N LEU A 85 -0.68 -11.44 -9.28
CA LEU A 85 0.35 -12.22 -9.98
C LEU A 85 -0.26 -13.16 -11.02
N PHE A 86 -1.28 -13.94 -10.66
CA PHE A 86 -1.94 -14.81 -11.62
C PHE A 86 -2.61 -14.03 -12.75
N THR A 87 -3.25 -12.91 -12.45
CA THR A 87 -3.82 -12.03 -13.48
C THR A 87 -2.74 -11.48 -14.42
N SER A 88 -1.59 -11.06 -13.89
CA SER A 88 -0.47 -10.55 -14.68
C SER A 88 0.12 -11.62 -15.59
N VAL A 89 0.32 -12.84 -15.08
CA VAL A 89 0.79 -13.98 -15.88
C VAL A 89 -0.21 -14.31 -16.98
N PHE A 90 -1.51 -14.35 -16.65
CA PHE A 90 -2.56 -14.57 -17.64
C PHE A 90 -2.51 -13.50 -18.73
N MET A 91 -2.45 -12.23 -18.35
CA MET A 91 -2.42 -11.11 -19.32
C MET A 91 -1.17 -11.10 -20.18
N ALA A 92 -0.01 -11.45 -19.59
CA ALA A 92 1.26 -11.42 -20.32
C ALA A 92 1.42 -12.58 -21.31
N ARG A 93 0.91 -13.79 -20.99
CA ARG A 93 1.27 -15.04 -21.69
C ARG A 93 0.11 -15.88 -22.20
N TYR A 94 -1.09 -15.75 -21.64
CA TYR A 94 -2.24 -16.59 -21.99
C TYR A 94 -3.41 -15.84 -22.61
N CYS A 95 -3.48 -14.53 -22.41
CA CYS A 95 -4.66 -13.75 -22.77
C CYS A 95 -4.80 -13.60 -24.29
N PRO A 96 -5.92 -14.00 -24.88
CA PRO A 96 -6.21 -13.74 -26.30
C PRO A 96 -6.28 -12.24 -26.60
N LYS A 97 -5.79 -11.82 -27.77
CA LYS A 97 -5.76 -10.39 -28.18
C LYS A 97 -7.13 -9.71 -28.08
N LYS A 98 -8.22 -10.45 -28.30
CA LYS A 98 -9.60 -9.93 -28.22
C LYS A 98 -10.02 -9.56 -26.79
N ILE A 99 -9.58 -10.31 -25.79
CA ILE A 99 -9.92 -10.12 -24.37
C ILE A 99 -8.92 -9.19 -23.68
N TYR A 100 -7.68 -9.16 -24.15
CA TYR A 100 -6.60 -8.36 -23.54
C TYR A 100 -6.97 -6.86 -23.42
N ARG A 101 -7.44 -6.24 -24.50
CA ARG A 101 -7.80 -4.81 -24.50
C ARG A 101 -8.87 -4.46 -23.46
N PRO A 102 -10.06 -5.11 -23.46
CA PRO A 102 -11.09 -4.79 -22.47
C PRO A 102 -10.64 -5.11 -21.04
N LEU A 103 -9.89 -6.19 -20.82
CA LEU A 103 -9.37 -6.53 -19.48
C LEU A 103 -8.39 -5.47 -18.97
N LYS A 104 -7.46 -5.03 -19.83
CA LYS A 104 -6.51 -3.97 -19.49
C LYS A 104 -7.21 -2.66 -19.18
N SER A 105 -8.16 -2.24 -20.04
CA SER A 105 -8.96 -1.03 -19.77
C SER A 105 -9.75 -1.14 -18.46
N GLY A 106 -10.30 -2.30 -18.12
CA GLY A 106 -10.99 -2.53 -16.85
C GLY A 106 -10.06 -2.34 -15.65
N ILE A 107 -8.83 -2.87 -15.72
CA ILE A 107 -7.82 -2.71 -14.65
C ILE A 107 -7.39 -1.24 -14.53
N GLU A 108 -7.18 -0.56 -15.64
CA GLU A 108 -6.82 0.88 -15.67
C GLU A 108 -7.95 1.74 -15.10
N LEU A 109 -9.20 1.43 -15.40
CA LEU A 109 -10.37 2.09 -14.80
C LEU A 109 -10.40 1.89 -13.29
N MET A 110 -10.13 0.67 -12.79
CA MET A 110 -10.02 0.42 -11.36
C MET A 110 -8.95 1.30 -10.70
N ALA A 111 -7.82 1.52 -11.35
CA ALA A 111 -6.77 2.42 -10.83
C ALA A 111 -7.22 3.88 -10.72
N GLY A 112 -8.14 4.32 -11.59
CA GLY A 112 -8.69 5.67 -11.62
C GLY A 112 -9.82 5.94 -10.62
N VAL A 113 -10.40 4.91 -9.99
CA VAL A 113 -11.49 5.08 -9.02
C VAL A 113 -10.95 5.70 -7.72
N PRO A 114 -11.54 6.81 -7.22
CA PRO A 114 -11.17 7.39 -5.92
C PRO A 114 -11.36 6.40 -4.77
N SER A 115 -10.44 6.41 -3.80
CA SER A 115 -10.47 5.44 -2.67
C SER A 115 -11.74 5.53 -1.82
N ILE A 116 -12.33 6.73 -1.71
CA ILE A 116 -13.60 6.92 -1.01
C ILE A 116 -14.75 6.15 -1.67
N VAL A 117 -14.76 6.03 -3.00
CA VAL A 117 -15.78 5.26 -3.74
C VAL A 117 -15.63 3.77 -3.44
N TYR A 118 -14.40 3.25 -3.39
CA TYR A 118 -14.14 1.89 -2.91
C TYR A 118 -14.64 1.69 -1.48
N GLY A 119 -14.36 2.65 -0.59
CA GLY A 119 -14.83 2.61 0.79
C GLY A 119 -16.36 2.56 0.89
N PHE A 120 -17.05 3.39 0.11
CA PHE A 120 -18.51 3.39 0.03
C PHE A 120 -19.07 2.06 -0.51
N PHE A 121 -18.48 1.54 -1.59
CA PHE A 121 -18.81 0.20 -2.10
C PHE A 121 -18.60 -0.88 -1.04
N GLY A 122 -17.48 -0.84 -0.34
CA GLY A 122 -17.20 -1.75 0.78
C GLY A 122 -18.25 -1.66 1.88
N LEU A 123 -18.65 -0.44 2.26
CA LEU A 123 -19.66 -0.21 3.30
C LEU A 123 -21.03 -0.73 2.88
N VAL A 124 -21.45 -0.52 1.63
CA VAL A 124 -22.79 -0.85 1.15
C VAL A 124 -22.93 -2.31 0.75
N LEU A 125 -21.89 -2.95 0.23
CA LEU A 125 -21.95 -4.33 -0.25
C LEU A 125 -21.14 -5.32 0.61
N MET A 126 -19.86 -5.04 0.89
CA MET A 126 -19.01 -5.99 1.59
C MET A 126 -19.36 -6.12 3.08
N VAL A 127 -19.63 -5.00 3.75
CA VAL A 127 -19.97 -5.00 5.18
C VAL A 127 -21.28 -5.78 5.45
N PRO A 128 -22.40 -5.54 4.72
CA PRO A 128 -23.60 -6.37 4.87
C PRO A 128 -23.37 -7.84 4.51
N LEU A 129 -22.61 -8.13 3.45
CA LEU A 129 -22.29 -9.50 3.07
C LEU A 129 -21.56 -10.24 4.19
N ILE A 130 -20.51 -9.64 4.77
CA ILE A 130 -19.75 -10.22 5.88
C ILE A 130 -20.65 -10.38 7.12
N ARG A 131 -21.47 -9.38 7.44
CA ARG A 131 -22.41 -9.44 8.56
C ARG A 131 -23.42 -10.58 8.40
N ASN A 132 -23.97 -10.75 7.22
CA ASN A 132 -24.99 -11.79 6.97
C ASN A 132 -24.38 -13.20 6.92
N THR A 133 -23.11 -13.33 6.52
CA THR A 133 -22.44 -14.63 6.39
C THR A 133 -21.78 -15.07 7.70
N PHE A 134 -21.12 -14.16 8.40
CA PHE A 134 -20.29 -14.46 9.58
C PHE A 134 -20.83 -13.85 10.88
N GLY A 135 -21.90 -13.03 10.80
CA GLY A 135 -22.45 -12.34 11.96
C GLY A 135 -21.66 -11.09 12.36
N GLY A 136 -21.99 -10.52 13.52
CA GLY A 136 -21.35 -9.33 14.06
C GLY A 136 -21.79 -8.02 13.40
N THR A 137 -20.91 -6.99 13.42
CA THR A 137 -21.20 -5.67 12.82
C THR A 137 -20.93 -5.62 11.31
N GLY A 138 -20.16 -6.58 10.79
CA GLY A 138 -19.68 -6.59 9.41
C GLY A 138 -18.46 -5.67 9.18
N THR A 139 -18.39 -4.51 9.86
CA THR A 139 -17.19 -3.67 9.85
C THR A 139 -16.09 -4.36 10.65
N SER A 140 -14.97 -4.67 9.99
CA SER A 140 -13.99 -5.59 10.56
C SER A 140 -12.62 -5.53 9.86
N TRP A 141 -11.63 -6.16 10.48
CA TRP A 141 -10.35 -6.42 9.85
C TRP A 141 -10.52 -7.16 8.51
N LEU A 142 -11.36 -8.20 8.45
CA LEU A 142 -11.62 -8.95 7.21
C LEU A 142 -12.13 -8.04 6.09
N ALA A 143 -13.13 -7.18 6.37
CA ALA A 143 -13.68 -6.25 5.39
C ALA A 143 -12.59 -5.29 4.86
N ALA A 144 -11.79 -4.72 5.76
CA ALA A 144 -10.71 -3.81 5.39
C ALA A 144 -9.64 -4.50 4.54
N SER A 145 -9.23 -5.72 4.90
CA SER A 145 -8.23 -6.49 4.17
C SER A 145 -8.69 -6.89 2.78
N LEU A 146 -9.92 -7.36 2.63
CA LEU A 146 -10.48 -7.73 1.32
C LEU A 146 -10.63 -6.51 0.41
N LEU A 147 -11.15 -5.40 0.93
CA LEU A 147 -11.30 -4.17 0.17
C LEU A 147 -9.94 -3.65 -0.32
N LEU A 148 -8.96 -3.57 0.57
CA LEU A 148 -7.60 -3.17 0.20
C LEU A 148 -6.95 -4.16 -0.76
N GLY A 149 -7.17 -5.46 -0.58
CA GLY A 149 -6.71 -6.49 -1.51
C GLY A 149 -7.17 -6.24 -2.95
N ILE A 150 -8.44 -5.83 -3.12
CA ILE A 150 -8.98 -5.43 -4.43
C ILE A 150 -8.32 -4.13 -4.93
N MET A 151 -8.17 -3.14 -4.06
CA MET A 151 -7.63 -1.82 -4.43
C MET A 151 -6.16 -1.84 -4.87
N ILE A 152 -5.35 -2.79 -4.38
CA ILE A 152 -3.95 -2.91 -4.78
C ILE A 152 -3.75 -3.68 -6.07
N LEU A 153 -4.76 -4.39 -6.59
CA LEU A 153 -4.65 -5.19 -7.82
C LEU A 153 -4.09 -4.39 -8.99
N PRO A 154 -4.65 -3.23 -9.37
CA PRO A 154 -4.12 -2.47 -10.52
C PRO A 154 -2.67 -2.05 -10.34
N THR A 155 -2.29 -1.68 -9.13
CA THR A 155 -0.94 -1.21 -8.78
C THR A 155 0.11 -2.32 -8.96
N ILE A 156 -0.28 -3.59 -8.78
CA ILE A 156 0.61 -4.73 -8.92
C ILE A 156 0.54 -5.32 -10.33
N ILE A 157 -0.66 -5.43 -10.91
CA ILE A 157 -0.87 -6.08 -12.21
C ILE A 157 -0.10 -5.38 -13.32
N GLY A 158 -0.23 -4.06 -13.45
CA GLY A 158 0.39 -3.29 -14.54
C GLY A 158 1.92 -3.44 -14.60
N PRO A 159 2.65 -3.09 -13.53
CA PRO A 159 4.11 -3.24 -13.51
C PRO A 159 4.57 -4.70 -13.61
N THR A 160 3.84 -5.66 -13.01
CA THR A 160 4.17 -7.09 -13.12
C THR A 160 4.01 -7.60 -14.55
N GLU A 161 2.92 -7.23 -15.23
CA GLU A 161 2.72 -7.55 -16.64
C GLU A 161 3.86 -6.97 -17.50
N SER A 162 4.23 -5.72 -17.27
CA SER A 162 5.31 -5.06 -17.99
C SER A 162 6.65 -5.76 -17.75
N ALA A 163 6.94 -6.16 -16.51
CA ALA A 163 8.15 -6.89 -16.17
C ALA A 163 8.21 -8.26 -16.87
N LEU A 164 7.08 -8.99 -16.92
CA LEU A 164 7.00 -10.27 -17.61
C LEU A 164 7.16 -10.14 -19.13
N ARG A 165 6.67 -9.05 -19.72
CA ARG A 165 6.81 -8.77 -21.17
C ARG A 165 8.20 -8.27 -21.54
N SER A 166 8.95 -7.70 -20.59
CA SER A 166 10.33 -7.23 -20.84
C SER A 166 11.36 -8.35 -20.85
N VAL A 167 11.03 -9.53 -20.35
CA VAL A 167 11.91 -10.71 -20.45
C VAL A 167 12.05 -11.12 -21.91
N SER A 168 13.30 -11.32 -22.38
CA SER A 168 13.56 -11.71 -23.77
C SER A 168 12.83 -13.01 -24.13
N GLU A 169 12.20 -13.03 -25.30
CA GLU A 169 11.48 -14.21 -25.81
C GLU A 169 12.40 -15.42 -25.99
N SER A 170 13.71 -15.19 -26.19
CA SER A 170 14.72 -16.25 -26.29
C SER A 170 14.76 -17.17 -25.06
N TYR A 171 14.45 -16.68 -23.85
CA TYR A 171 14.32 -17.52 -22.66
C TYR A 171 13.16 -18.50 -22.76
N TYR A 172 12.04 -18.04 -23.30
CA TYR A 172 10.85 -18.86 -23.49
C TYR A 172 11.07 -19.89 -24.60
N GLU A 173 11.52 -19.46 -25.77
CA GLU A 173 11.78 -20.31 -26.92
C GLU A 173 12.88 -21.33 -26.64
N GLY A 174 13.95 -20.92 -25.98
CA GLY A 174 15.04 -21.82 -25.58
C GLY A 174 14.58 -22.93 -24.63
N SER A 175 13.71 -22.58 -23.67
CA SER A 175 13.15 -23.61 -22.75
C SER A 175 12.22 -24.60 -23.46
N LEU A 176 11.43 -24.15 -24.44
CA LEU A 176 10.60 -25.03 -25.28
C LEU A 176 11.47 -25.92 -26.16
N ALA A 177 12.56 -25.41 -26.73
CA ALA A 177 13.50 -26.19 -27.54
C ALA A 177 14.17 -27.32 -26.74
N LEU A 178 14.36 -27.12 -25.42
CA LEU A 178 14.83 -28.13 -24.48
C LEU A 178 13.74 -29.12 -24.03
N GLY A 179 12.52 -29.03 -24.61
CA GLY A 179 11.41 -29.95 -24.32
C GLY A 179 10.56 -29.57 -23.10
N ALA A 180 10.70 -28.36 -22.54
CA ALA A 180 9.83 -27.91 -21.46
C ALA A 180 8.41 -27.63 -21.97
N THR A 181 7.38 -27.87 -21.13
CA THR A 181 6.00 -27.45 -21.44
C THR A 181 5.87 -25.94 -21.34
N LYS A 182 4.82 -25.38 -21.93
CA LYS A 182 4.50 -23.95 -21.87
C LYS A 182 4.41 -23.46 -20.42
N GLU A 183 3.73 -24.19 -19.57
CA GLU A 183 3.56 -23.86 -18.15
C GLU A 183 4.92 -23.85 -17.42
N ARG A 184 5.73 -24.87 -17.64
CA ARG A 184 7.06 -24.98 -17.03
C ARG A 184 7.96 -23.82 -17.49
N SER A 185 7.93 -23.45 -18.76
CA SER A 185 8.69 -22.32 -19.32
C SER A 185 8.27 -21.00 -18.66
N ILE A 186 6.98 -20.78 -18.43
CA ILE A 186 6.49 -19.56 -17.80
C ILE A 186 6.83 -19.53 -16.31
N PHE A 187 6.53 -20.58 -15.55
CA PHE A 187 6.67 -20.56 -14.09
C PHE A 187 8.11 -20.76 -13.61
N VAL A 188 8.94 -21.51 -14.33
CA VAL A 188 10.31 -21.86 -13.90
C VAL A 188 11.39 -21.04 -14.59
N VAL A 189 11.09 -20.42 -15.75
CA VAL A 189 12.07 -19.63 -16.50
C VAL A 189 11.66 -18.15 -16.52
N MET A 190 10.47 -17.83 -17.04
CA MET A 190 10.06 -16.44 -17.25
C MET A 190 9.78 -15.67 -15.93
N LEU A 191 9.07 -16.29 -14.99
CA LEU A 191 8.76 -15.67 -13.70
C LEU A 191 10.01 -15.38 -12.86
N PRO A 192 10.99 -16.30 -12.70
CA PRO A 192 12.25 -15.97 -12.05
C PRO A 192 13.05 -14.90 -12.79
N ALA A 193 13.06 -14.89 -14.13
CA ALA A 193 13.72 -13.85 -14.91
C ALA A 193 13.10 -12.45 -14.71
N ALA A 194 11.78 -12.37 -14.44
CA ALA A 194 11.09 -11.13 -14.15
C ALA A 194 11.06 -10.75 -12.65
N LYS A 195 11.72 -11.51 -11.77
CA LYS A 195 11.58 -11.44 -10.31
C LYS A 195 11.79 -10.04 -9.73
N SER A 196 12.79 -9.30 -10.20
CA SER A 196 13.08 -7.94 -9.70
C SER A 196 11.91 -6.97 -9.97
N GLY A 197 11.36 -7.01 -11.19
CA GLY A 197 10.20 -6.20 -11.56
C GLY A 197 8.93 -6.61 -10.82
N ILE A 198 8.72 -7.90 -10.60
CA ILE A 198 7.60 -8.42 -9.81
C ILE A 198 7.70 -7.96 -8.35
N LEU A 199 8.88 -8.08 -7.74
CA LEU A 199 9.11 -7.61 -6.37
C LEU A 199 8.88 -6.10 -6.26
N ALA A 200 9.36 -5.31 -7.21
CA ALA A 200 9.11 -3.87 -7.24
C ALA A 200 7.61 -3.54 -7.31
N ALA A 201 6.84 -4.26 -8.13
CA ALA A 201 5.39 -4.11 -8.21
C ALA A 201 4.68 -4.45 -6.88
N VAL A 202 5.10 -5.52 -6.21
CA VAL A 202 4.56 -5.90 -4.89
C VAL A 202 4.88 -4.84 -3.84
N VAL A 203 6.11 -4.29 -3.84
CA VAL A 203 6.51 -3.19 -2.94
C VAL A 203 5.61 -1.96 -3.12
N LEU A 204 5.32 -1.58 -4.37
CA LEU A 204 4.38 -0.49 -4.66
C LEU A 204 2.97 -0.78 -4.12
N GLY A 205 2.49 -2.01 -4.28
CA GLY A 205 1.21 -2.45 -3.72
C GLY A 205 1.17 -2.39 -2.19
N ILE A 206 2.25 -2.80 -1.51
CA ILE A 206 2.39 -2.71 -0.05
C ILE A 206 2.34 -1.25 0.40
N GLY A 207 3.12 -0.38 -0.24
CA GLY A 207 3.14 1.06 0.05
C GLY A 207 1.75 1.68 -0.08
N ARG A 208 1.00 1.32 -1.13
CA ARG A 208 -0.38 1.77 -1.32
C ARG A 208 -1.31 1.26 -0.22
N ALA A 209 -1.21 -0.01 0.18
CA ALA A 209 -2.06 -0.59 1.21
C ALA A 209 -1.84 0.06 2.59
N ILE A 210 -0.58 0.32 2.98
CA ILE A 210 -0.24 0.93 4.27
C ILE A 210 -0.75 2.38 4.36
N SER A 211 -0.66 3.13 3.28
CA SER A 211 -1.05 4.54 3.24
C SER A 211 -2.55 4.75 3.01
N GLU A 212 -3.31 3.68 2.71
CA GLU A 212 -4.75 3.82 2.47
C GLU A 212 -5.50 4.22 3.75
N THR A 213 -6.31 5.24 3.62
CA THR A 213 -6.99 5.86 4.77
C THR A 213 -8.50 5.84 4.60
N MET A 214 -9.00 6.46 3.51
CA MET A 214 -10.44 6.76 3.37
C MET A 214 -11.28 5.50 3.22
N ALA A 215 -10.83 4.54 2.43
CA ALA A 215 -11.52 3.28 2.26
C ALA A 215 -11.53 2.46 3.58
N VAL A 216 -10.41 2.45 4.31
CA VAL A 216 -10.28 1.74 5.58
C VAL A 216 -11.20 2.32 6.65
N ILE A 217 -11.27 3.65 6.80
CA ILE A 217 -12.17 4.32 7.75
C ILE A 217 -13.61 3.85 7.59
N MET A 218 -14.07 3.63 6.37
CA MET A 218 -15.47 3.26 6.11
C MET A 218 -15.80 1.81 6.49
N VAL A 219 -14.84 0.89 6.43
CA VAL A 219 -15.12 -0.56 6.57
C VAL A 219 -14.43 -1.23 7.76
N ALA A 220 -13.44 -0.59 8.39
CA ALA A 220 -12.65 -1.19 9.46
C ALA A 220 -13.29 -1.12 10.85
N GLY A 221 -14.33 -0.30 11.04
CA GLY A 221 -15.05 -0.14 12.31
C GLY A 221 -14.38 0.79 13.33
N ASN A 222 -13.21 1.35 13.05
CA ASN A 222 -12.50 2.43 13.76
C ASN A 222 -12.36 2.28 15.29
N GLN A 223 -12.20 1.06 15.79
CA GLN A 223 -12.06 0.78 17.21
C GLN A 223 -10.60 0.90 17.64
N ALA A 224 -10.28 1.90 18.50
CA ALA A 224 -8.94 2.16 19.01
C ALA A 224 -8.55 1.17 20.15
N ARG A 225 -8.53 -0.13 19.83
CA ARG A 225 -8.18 -1.21 20.75
C ARG A 225 -7.36 -2.29 20.04
N MET A 226 -6.72 -3.17 20.81
CA MET A 226 -6.00 -4.31 20.23
C MET A 226 -6.93 -5.14 19.34
N PRO A 227 -6.46 -5.53 18.13
CA PRO A 227 -7.20 -6.42 17.24
C PRO A 227 -7.55 -7.74 17.95
N ALA A 228 -8.84 -8.02 18.07
CA ALA A 228 -9.34 -9.17 18.82
C ALA A 228 -9.90 -10.30 17.93
N GLY A 229 -9.60 -10.26 16.64
CA GLY A 229 -10.01 -11.28 15.65
C GLY A 229 -10.45 -10.69 14.32
N LEU A 230 -10.57 -11.55 13.32
CA LEU A 230 -10.87 -11.20 11.91
C LEU A 230 -12.17 -10.43 11.72
N LEU A 231 -13.20 -10.74 12.51
CA LEU A 231 -14.54 -10.16 12.42
C LEU A 231 -14.74 -8.97 13.35
N LYS A 232 -13.70 -8.53 14.05
CA LYS A 232 -13.77 -7.38 14.97
C LYS A 232 -13.22 -6.14 14.29
N GLY A 233 -13.79 -4.98 14.67
CA GLY A 233 -13.31 -3.69 14.21
C GLY A 233 -11.94 -3.35 14.80
N LEU A 234 -11.18 -2.57 14.05
CA LEU A 234 -9.86 -2.06 14.43
C LEU A 234 -9.66 -0.65 13.86
N ARG A 235 -8.59 0.02 14.27
CA ARG A 235 -8.23 1.35 13.77
C ARG A 235 -6.77 1.36 13.36
N THR A 236 -6.48 1.74 12.10
CA THR A 236 -5.10 1.92 11.61
C THR A 236 -4.51 3.27 12.06
N MET A 237 -3.19 3.44 11.95
CA MET A 237 -2.52 4.71 12.25
C MET A 237 -3.05 5.85 11.38
N THR A 238 -3.22 5.61 10.08
CA THR A 238 -3.77 6.59 9.13
C THR A 238 -5.20 6.98 9.49
N ALA A 239 -6.05 6.01 9.81
CA ALA A 239 -7.43 6.24 10.24
C ALA A 239 -7.48 7.04 11.56
N ASN A 240 -6.59 6.76 12.52
CA ASN A 240 -6.52 7.50 13.79
C ASN A 240 -6.23 8.99 13.56
N ILE A 241 -5.25 9.30 12.71
CA ILE A 241 -4.90 10.70 12.39
C ILE A 241 -6.10 11.41 11.76
N VAL A 242 -6.69 10.84 10.70
CA VAL A 242 -7.74 11.53 9.93
C VAL A 242 -9.04 11.66 10.71
N THR A 243 -9.43 10.66 11.50
CA THR A 243 -10.69 10.71 12.26
C THR A 243 -10.66 11.72 13.40
N GLU A 244 -9.49 11.99 13.98
CA GLU A 244 -9.38 12.83 15.18
C GLU A 244 -8.74 14.22 14.93
N MET A 245 -7.98 14.38 13.84
CA MET A 245 -7.26 15.65 13.56
C MET A 245 -8.17 16.88 13.49
N GLY A 246 -9.41 16.71 13.02
CA GLY A 246 -10.34 17.83 12.82
C GLY A 246 -10.80 18.53 14.11
N TYR A 247 -10.74 17.83 15.24
CA TYR A 247 -11.16 18.39 16.56
C TYR A 247 -10.08 18.34 17.63
N ALA A 248 -8.92 17.75 17.31
CA ALA A 248 -7.81 17.63 18.24
C ALA A 248 -7.14 18.98 18.52
N THR A 249 -6.88 19.27 19.80
CA THR A 249 -6.19 20.47 20.28
C THR A 249 -5.06 20.12 21.23
N GLY A 250 -4.11 21.03 21.42
CA GLY A 250 -3.01 20.85 22.39
C GLY A 250 -2.22 19.55 22.21
N LEU A 251 -1.96 18.84 23.31
CA LEU A 251 -1.20 17.59 23.30
C LEU A 251 -1.84 16.49 22.46
N HIS A 252 -3.17 16.46 22.36
CA HIS A 252 -3.88 15.50 21.50
C HIS A 252 -3.49 15.68 20.02
N ARG A 253 -3.49 16.94 19.53
CA ARG A 253 -3.07 17.25 18.16
C ARG A 253 -1.57 16.93 17.93
N GLU A 254 -0.74 17.26 18.91
CA GLU A 254 0.69 16.94 18.88
C GLU A 254 0.91 15.41 18.81
N ALA A 255 0.14 14.61 19.56
CA ALA A 255 0.19 13.16 19.54
C ALA A 255 -0.25 12.54 18.19
N LEU A 256 -1.22 13.14 17.50
CA LEU A 256 -1.59 12.74 16.15
C LEU A 256 -0.48 13.04 15.14
N ILE A 257 0.19 14.19 15.24
CA ILE A 257 1.37 14.50 14.42
C ILE A 257 2.50 13.50 14.72
N ALA A 258 2.71 13.18 15.99
CA ALA A 258 3.67 12.16 16.42
C ALA A 258 3.34 10.77 15.84
N THR A 259 2.04 10.41 15.75
CA THR A 259 1.61 9.19 15.05
C THR A 259 2.00 9.23 13.57
N GLY A 260 1.95 10.40 12.92
CA GLY A 260 2.45 10.62 11.57
C GLY A 260 3.96 10.39 11.44
N VAL A 261 4.77 10.81 12.43
CA VAL A 261 6.21 10.49 12.45
C VAL A 261 6.45 9.00 12.51
N VAL A 262 5.74 8.28 13.39
CA VAL A 262 5.86 6.83 13.51
C VAL A 262 5.46 6.13 12.21
N LEU A 263 4.36 6.56 11.59
CA LEU A 263 3.91 6.03 10.30
C LEU A 263 4.97 6.25 9.20
N PHE A 264 5.55 7.44 9.14
CA PHE A 264 6.60 7.77 8.17
C PHE A 264 7.83 6.86 8.34
N VAL A 265 8.32 6.72 9.58
CA VAL A 265 9.45 5.83 9.90
C VAL A 265 9.10 4.37 9.58
N PHE A 266 7.89 3.94 9.91
CA PHE A 266 7.41 2.59 9.62
C PHE A 266 7.40 2.28 8.11
N ILE A 267 6.90 3.21 7.28
CA ILE A 267 6.91 3.07 5.82
C ILE A 267 8.35 3.05 5.29
N LEU A 268 9.24 3.91 5.82
CA LEU A 268 10.65 3.91 5.44
C LEU A 268 11.33 2.56 5.73
N ILE A 269 11.12 2.01 6.92
CA ILE A 269 11.69 0.70 7.31
C ILE A 269 11.22 -0.39 6.35
N ILE A 270 9.92 -0.44 6.04
CA ILE A 270 9.38 -1.43 5.11
C ILE A 270 10.00 -1.26 3.72
N ASN A 271 10.01 -0.05 3.17
CA ASN A 271 10.55 0.20 1.84
C ASN A 271 12.05 -0.12 1.75
N LEU A 272 12.84 0.24 2.78
CA LEU A 272 14.25 -0.10 2.84
C LEU A 272 14.48 -1.61 2.94
N SER A 273 13.72 -2.29 3.79
CA SER A 273 13.82 -3.75 3.96
C SER A 273 13.53 -4.48 2.64
N LEU A 274 12.47 -4.07 1.94
CA LEU A 274 12.09 -4.65 0.66
C LEU A 274 13.09 -4.31 -0.45
N SER A 275 13.62 -3.09 -0.47
CA SER A 275 14.67 -2.67 -1.41
C SER A 275 15.97 -3.46 -1.22
N LEU A 276 16.36 -3.72 0.02
CA LEU A 276 17.53 -4.56 0.34
C LEU A 276 17.33 -6.02 -0.10
N LEU A 277 16.12 -6.55 0.06
CA LEU A 277 15.78 -7.89 -0.42
C LEU A 277 15.86 -7.97 -1.95
N ASN A 278 15.39 -6.94 -2.65
CA ASN A 278 15.46 -6.87 -4.11
C ASN A 278 16.92 -6.86 -4.61
N ARG A 279 17.78 -6.01 -4.02
CA ARG A 279 19.21 -5.96 -4.37
C ARG A 279 19.95 -7.28 -4.15
N ARG A 280 19.64 -7.99 -3.06
CA ARG A 280 20.22 -9.33 -2.83
C ARG A 280 19.78 -10.35 -3.88
N SER A 281 18.55 -10.22 -4.37
CA SER A 281 18.06 -11.09 -5.44
C SER A 281 18.71 -10.80 -6.80
N GLU A 282 19.10 -9.57 -7.08
CA GLU A 282 19.85 -9.19 -8.31
C GLU A 282 21.30 -9.67 -8.29
N ASN A 283 21.95 -9.65 -7.13
CA ASN A 283 23.34 -10.09 -6.98
C ASN A 283 23.50 -11.62 -6.89
N ALA A 284 22.40 -12.37 -6.79
CA ALA A 284 22.40 -13.83 -6.71
C ALA A 284 22.13 -14.52 -8.06
N ASN A 285 21.89 -13.75 -9.11
CA ASN A 285 21.76 -14.18 -10.50
C ASN A 285 22.90 -13.66 -11.35
#